data_1d68b46d9d8ce4c0a0343849b8161896
#
_entry.id   1d68b46d9d8ce4c0a0343849b8161896
#
_cell.length_a   1.000
_cell.length_b   1.000
_cell.length_c   1.000
_cell.angle_alpha   90.00
_cell.angle_beta   90.00
_cell.angle_gamma   90.00
#
_symmetry.space_group_name_H-M   'P 1'
#
loop_
_entity.id
_entity.type
_entity.pdbx_description
1 polymer ?
#
loop_
_entity_poly.entity_id
_entity_poly.type
_entity_poly.pdbx_seq_one_letter_code
_entity_poly.pdbx_strand_id
1 'polypeptide(L)'
;EERPEKVYGCEVWRDLDWVCDDEKVYLDCSPHPNLMRCLSAVFDSQIVGGKRYDLAAEGRRLANATFSASHACDTYSALNYAMDLTPLMDQSVDIADYIAAYIDRFKAQVKETIGRSYRK
;
A
#
# COMPACT_ATOMS: atom_id res chain seq x y z
N GLU A 1 -9.61 -24.46 13.77
CA GLU A 1 -8.49 -23.52 13.64
C GLU A 1 -9.00 -22.08 13.61
N GLU A 2 -8.35 -21.23 14.37
CA GLU A 2 -8.66 -19.80 14.34
C GLU A 2 -8.20 -19.21 12.99
N ARG A 3 -9.06 -18.43 12.37
CA ARG A 3 -8.74 -17.67 11.15
C ARG A 3 -8.50 -16.21 11.49
N PRO A 4 -7.64 -15.51 10.79
CA PRO A 4 -7.51 -14.06 10.98
C PRO A 4 -8.83 -13.36 10.66
N GLU A 5 -9.13 -12.29 11.38
CA GLU A 5 -10.32 -11.47 11.11
C GLU A 5 -10.17 -10.63 9.85
N LYS A 6 -8.93 -10.21 9.56
CA LYS A 6 -8.58 -9.36 8.43
C LYS A 6 -7.34 -9.89 7.72
N VAL A 7 -7.34 -9.81 6.40
CA VAL A 7 -6.19 -10.12 5.55
C VAL A 7 -5.91 -8.91 4.67
N TYR A 8 -4.70 -8.39 4.73
CA TYR A 8 -4.25 -7.26 3.93
C TYR A 8 -3.11 -7.68 3.02
N GLY A 9 -3.10 -7.14 1.81
CA GLY A 9 -2.02 -7.32 0.85
C GLY A 9 -1.27 -6.02 0.60
N CYS A 10 0.04 -6.09 0.59
CA CYS A 10 0.91 -4.96 0.27
C CYS A 10 1.77 -5.31 -0.94
N GLU A 11 2.05 -4.32 -1.78
CA GLU A 11 3.13 -4.44 -2.76
C GLU A 11 4.44 -3.98 -2.09
N VAL A 12 5.39 -4.89 -1.92
CA VAL A 12 6.63 -4.60 -1.18
C VAL A 12 7.49 -3.53 -1.87
N TRP A 13 7.52 -3.54 -3.20
CA TRP A 13 8.37 -2.64 -4.00
C TRP A 13 7.59 -1.55 -4.72
N ARG A 14 6.27 -1.49 -4.51
CA ARG A 14 5.37 -0.49 -5.10
C ARG A 14 4.31 -0.11 -4.08
N ASP A 15 3.42 0.83 -4.41
CA ASP A 15 2.42 1.38 -3.50
C ASP A 15 0.98 1.18 -3.96
N LEU A 16 0.72 0.06 -4.65
CA LEU A 16 -0.63 -0.21 -5.16
C LEU A 16 -1.14 0.94 -6.05
N ASP A 17 -0.29 1.41 -6.98
CA ASP A 17 -0.59 2.56 -7.82
C ASP A 17 -1.80 2.33 -8.75
N TRP A 18 -2.20 1.07 -8.93
CA TRP A 18 -3.36 0.64 -9.71
C TRP A 18 -4.64 0.51 -8.88
N VAL A 19 -4.60 0.90 -7.61
CA VAL A 19 -5.76 0.93 -6.69
C VAL A 19 -6.14 2.39 -6.44
N CYS A 20 -7.44 2.69 -6.44
CA CYS A 20 -7.93 4.01 -6.08
C CYS A 20 -7.50 4.39 -4.66
N ASP A 21 -7.12 5.64 -4.43
CA ASP A 21 -6.61 6.08 -3.14
C ASP A 21 -7.61 5.88 -1.99
N ASP A 22 -8.89 6.05 -2.25
CA ASP A 22 -9.97 5.84 -1.28
C ASP A 22 -10.22 4.36 -0.94
N GLU A 23 -9.68 3.44 -1.75
CA GLU A 23 -9.76 2.00 -1.49
C GLU A 23 -8.52 1.44 -0.81
N LYS A 24 -7.47 2.23 -0.65
CA LYS A 24 -6.26 1.80 0.06
C LYS A 24 -6.48 1.80 1.57
N VAL A 25 -5.92 0.80 2.23
CA VAL A 25 -5.88 0.72 3.68
C VAL A 25 -4.56 1.31 4.16
N TYR A 26 -4.63 2.19 5.14
CA TYR A 26 -3.44 2.83 5.73
C TYR A 26 -2.96 2.00 6.91
N LEU A 27 -1.72 1.52 6.83
CA LEU A 27 -1.05 0.82 7.91
C LEU A 27 -0.03 1.77 8.53
N ASP A 28 -0.40 2.36 9.66
CA ASP A 28 0.44 3.33 10.36
C ASP A 28 1.60 2.64 11.06
N CYS A 29 2.82 2.89 10.59
CA CYS A 29 4.06 2.37 11.16
C CYS A 29 4.77 3.40 12.05
N SER A 30 4.21 4.59 12.22
CA SER A 30 4.82 5.69 12.98
C SER A 30 5.11 5.33 14.45
N PRO A 31 4.25 4.56 15.16
CA PRO A 31 4.49 4.26 16.57
C PRO A 31 5.71 3.40 16.86
N HIS A 32 6.23 2.68 15.86
CA HIS A 32 7.27 1.67 16.06
C HIS A 32 8.44 1.81 15.06
N PRO A 33 9.15 2.96 15.04
CA PRO A 33 10.18 3.19 14.03
C PRO A 33 11.38 2.23 14.16
N ASN A 34 11.76 1.89 15.38
CA ASN A 34 12.87 0.98 15.62
C ASN A 34 12.52 -0.46 15.23
N LEU A 35 11.28 -0.88 15.50
CA LEU A 35 10.80 -2.20 15.09
C LEU A 35 10.81 -2.34 13.57
N MET A 36 10.40 -1.31 12.84
CA MET A 36 10.43 -1.30 11.37
C MET A 36 11.85 -1.49 10.84
N ARG A 37 12.83 -0.82 11.43
CA ARG A 37 14.24 -0.97 11.05
C ARG A 37 14.76 -2.37 11.36
N CYS A 38 14.42 -2.92 12.53
CA CYS A 38 14.83 -4.27 12.93
C CYS A 38 14.25 -5.35 11.99
N LEU A 39 13.00 -5.22 11.59
CA LEU A 39 12.36 -6.16 10.65
C LEU A 39 13.04 -6.15 9.28
N SER A 40 13.47 -5.00 8.80
CA SER A 40 14.27 -4.91 7.57
C SER A 40 15.66 -5.50 7.74
N ALA A 41 16.28 -5.34 8.93
CA ALA A 41 17.62 -5.80 9.22
C ALA A 41 17.75 -7.33 9.24
N VAL A 42 16.69 -8.09 9.43
CA VAL A 42 16.74 -9.56 9.36
C VAL A 42 17.11 -10.07 7.96
N PHE A 43 16.98 -9.24 6.94
CA PHE A 43 17.38 -9.53 5.56
C PHE A 43 18.81 -9.05 5.25
N ASP A 44 19.69 -9.09 6.25
CA ASP A 44 21.03 -8.54 6.20
C ASP A 44 21.87 -9.05 5.03
N SER A 45 21.77 -10.34 4.72
CA SER A 45 22.50 -10.93 3.58
C SER A 45 22.14 -10.32 2.23
N GLN A 46 20.91 -9.84 2.07
CA GLN A 46 20.47 -9.17 0.85
C GLN A 46 20.93 -7.71 0.80
N ILE A 47 20.98 -7.05 1.95
CA ILE A 47 21.40 -5.65 2.08
C ILE A 47 22.91 -5.53 1.86
N VAL A 48 23.69 -6.42 2.44
CA VAL A 48 25.17 -6.45 2.32
C VAL A 48 25.62 -6.63 0.86
N GLY A 49 24.82 -7.27 0.03
CA GLY A 49 25.10 -7.43 -1.39
C GLY A 49 25.05 -6.14 -2.23
N GLY A 50 24.85 -4.99 -1.61
CA GLY A 50 24.87 -3.69 -2.27
C GLY A 50 23.51 -3.10 -2.62
N LYS A 51 22.43 -3.80 -2.33
CA LYS A 51 21.07 -3.31 -2.50
C LYS A 51 20.49 -2.82 -1.17
N ARG A 52 20.39 -1.53 -1.02
CA ARG A 52 19.87 -0.90 0.20
C ARG A 52 18.35 -0.94 0.25
N TYR A 53 17.78 -2.15 0.33
CA TYR A 53 16.33 -2.38 0.46
C TYR A 53 15.76 -1.74 1.73
N ASP A 54 16.54 -1.68 2.79
CA ASP A 54 16.19 -1.04 4.04
C ASP A 54 15.91 0.46 3.87
N LEU A 55 16.79 1.17 3.19
CA LEU A 55 16.61 2.59 2.90
C LEU A 55 15.47 2.84 1.92
N ALA A 56 15.33 1.99 0.91
CA ALA A 56 14.24 2.10 -0.06
C ALA A 56 12.89 1.93 0.60
N ALA A 57 12.73 0.93 1.47
CA ALA A 57 11.49 0.70 2.21
C ALA A 57 11.19 1.84 3.19
N GLU A 58 12.19 2.34 3.91
CA GLU A 58 12.06 3.49 4.81
C GLU A 58 11.65 4.76 4.05
N GLY A 59 12.29 5.02 2.91
CA GLY A 59 11.96 6.16 2.05
C GLY A 59 10.55 6.10 1.50
N ARG A 60 10.08 4.91 1.13
CA ARG A 60 8.72 4.73 0.64
C ARG A 60 7.69 4.99 1.74
N ARG A 61 7.91 4.48 2.94
CA ARG A 61 7.03 4.74 4.08
C ARG A 61 6.98 6.22 4.43
N LEU A 62 8.10 6.92 4.34
CA LEU A 62 8.17 8.36 4.58
C LEU A 62 7.43 9.13 3.48
N ALA A 63 7.64 8.78 2.22
CA ALA A 63 6.93 9.41 1.09
C ALA A 63 5.42 9.23 1.21
N ASN A 64 4.96 8.03 1.53
CA ASN A 64 3.53 7.76 1.74
C ASN A 64 2.95 8.62 2.88
N ALA A 65 3.67 8.73 3.98
CA ALA A 65 3.27 9.55 5.13
C ALA A 65 3.15 11.03 4.74
N THR A 66 4.11 11.53 3.99
CA THR A 66 4.17 12.94 3.58
C THR A 66 3.05 13.29 2.60
N PHE A 67 2.79 12.42 1.62
CA PHE A 67 1.82 12.69 0.56
C PHE A 67 0.40 12.23 0.85
N SER A 68 0.15 11.51 1.96
CA SER A 68 -1.20 11.06 2.33
C SER A 68 -2.15 12.22 2.61
N ALA A 69 -1.63 13.37 3.02
CA ALA A 69 -2.41 14.58 3.30
C ALA A 69 -1.72 15.78 2.65
N SER A 70 -1.80 15.88 1.33
CA SER A 70 -1.06 16.85 0.52
C SER A 70 -1.33 18.33 0.86
N HIS A 71 -2.42 18.63 1.54
CA HIS A 71 -2.82 20.00 1.88
C HIS A 71 -2.94 20.25 3.39
N ALA A 72 -2.44 19.33 4.21
CA ALA A 72 -2.47 19.41 5.67
C ALA A 72 -1.10 19.05 6.25
N CYS A 73 -0.93 19.31 7.54
CA CYS A 73 0.26 18.85 8.26
C CYS A 73 0.32 17.32 8.28
N ASP A 74 1.54 16.77 8.24
CA ASP A 74 1.74 15.34 8.26
C ASP A 74 1.19 14.73 9.57
N THR A 75 0.30 13.75 9.42
CA THR A 75 -0.27 13.00 10.55
C THR A 75 0.58 11.80 10.90
N TYR A 76 1.24 11.22 9.90
CA TYR A 76 2.06 10.03 10.02
C TYR A 76 3.53 10.36 9.75
N SER A 77 4.46 9.61 10.35
CA SER A 77 5.88 9.67 10.02
C SER A 77 6.35 8.46 9.19
N ALA A 78 5.58 7.37 9.21
CA ALA A 78 5.82 6.19 8.39
C ALA A 78 4.49 5.50 8.09
N LEU A 79 4.21 5.25 6.82
CA LEU A 79 2.93 4.71 6.36
C LEU A 79 3.14 3.67 5.26
N ASN A 80 2.50 2.51 5.41
CA ASN A 80 2.36 1.54 4.32
C ASN A 80 0.94 1.56 3.80
N TYR A 81 0.80 1.37 2.49
CA TYR A 81 -0.50 1.14 1.88
C TYR A 81 -0.75 -0.36 1.72
N ALA A 82 -2.00 -0.74 1.93
CA ALA A 82 -2.47 -2.09 1.74
C ALA A 82 -3.80 -2.11 0.99
N MET A 83 -4.18 -3.26 0.48
CA MET A 83 -5.52 -3.53 -0.01
C MET A 83 -6.17 -4.60 0.87
N ASP A 84 -7.47 -4.52 1.04
CA ASP A 84 -8.22 -5.51 1.81
C ASP A 84 -8.41 -6.79 0.99
N LEU A 85 -7.78 -7.88 1.43
CA LEU A 85 -7.92 -9.20 0.82
C LEU A 85 -8.81 -10.12 1.68
N THR A 86 -9.47 -9.59 2.70
CA THR A 86 -10.33 -10.37 3.58
C THR A 86 -11.41 -11.17 2.83
N PRO A 87 -12.07 -10.63 1.78
CA PRO A 87 -13.04 -11.39 1.02
C PRO A 87 -12.49 -12.65 0.34
N LEU A 88 -11.18 -12.74 0.12
CA LEU A 88 -10.55 -13.92 -0.47
C LEU A 88 -10.46 -15.10 0.51
N MET A 89 -10.82 -14.92 1.78
CA MET A 89 -11.00 -16.04 2.70
C MET A 89 -12.21 -16.92 2.33
N ASP A 90 -13.15 -16.38 1.56
CA ASP A 90 -14.22 -17.13 0.95
C ASP A 90 -13.69 -17.81 -0.33
N GLN A 91 -13.63 -19.13 -0.32
CA GLN A 91 -13.08 -19.91 -1.42
C GLN A 91 -13.92 -19.83 -2.71
N SER A 92 -15.16 -19.35 -2.63
CA SER A 92 -15.99 -19.12 -3.81
C SER A 92 -15.62 -17.86 -4.58
N VAL A 93 -14.83 -16.96 -3.99
CA VAL A 93 -14.38 -15.73 -4.64
C VAL A 93 -13.16 -16.04 -5.51
N ASP A 94 -13.25 -15.73 -6.80
CA ASP A 94 -12.12 -15.88 -7.71
C ASP A 94 -11.11 -14.75 -7.49
N ILE A 95 -9.86 -15.13 -7.26
CA ILE A 95 -8.78 -14.18 -6.95
C ILE A 95 -8.54 -13.23 -8.12
N ALA A 96 -8.49 -13.76 -9.35
CA ALA A 96 -8.23 -12.95 -10.53
C ALA A 96 -9.34 -11.91 -10.75
N ASP A 97 -10.59 -12.31 -10.60
CA ASP A 97 -11.73 -11.40 -10.74
C ASP A 97 -11.73 -10.34 -9.65
N TYR A 98 -11.40 -10.73 -8.41
CA TYR A 98 -11.33 -9.80 -7.28
C TYR A 98 -10.27 -8.71 -7.52
N ILE A 99 -9.08 -9.09 -7.93
CA ILE A 99 -7.99 -8.15 -8.22
C ILE A 99 -8.33 -7.30 -9.45
N ALA A 100 -8.83 -7.91 -10.51
CA ALA A 100 -9.20 -7.19 -11.74
C ALA A 100 -10.25 -6.11 -11.49
N ALA A 101 -11.17 -6.34 -10.56
CA ALA A 101 -12.19 -5.35 -10.18
C ALA A 101 -11.57 -4.06 -9.63
N TYR A 102 -10.48 -4.14 -8.86
CA TYR A 102 -9.75 -2.95 -8.40
C TYR A 102 -9.17 -2.17 -9.57
N ILE A 103 -8.59 -2.86 -10.54
CA ILE A 103 -8.01 -2.24 -11.73
C ILE A 103 -9.10 -1.58 -12.58
N ASP A 104 -10.24 -2.22 -12.73
CA ASP A 104 -11.38 -1.67 -13.48
C ASP A 104 -11.91 -0.39 -12.83
N ARG A 105 -12.00 -0.34 -11.50
CA ARG A 105 -12.42 0.86 -10.78
C ARG A 105 -11.38 1.98 -10.91
N PHE A 106 -10.10 1.65 -10.87
CA PHE A 106 -9.02 2.62 -11.12
C PHE A 106 -9.10 3.20 -12.53
N LYS A 107 -9.29 2.35 -13.52
CA LYS A 107 -9.49 2.75 -14.93
C LYS A 107 -10.68 3.70 -15.07
N ALA A 108 -11.80 3.39 -14.43
CA ALA A 108 -12.99 4.23 -14.47
C ALA A 108 -12.73 5.60 -13.83
N GLN A 109 -12.01 5.64 -12.72
CA GLN A 109 -11.64 6.89 -12.04
C GLN A 109 -10.74 7.77 -12.92
N VAL A 110 -9.76 7.17 -13.61
CA VAL A 110 -8.88 7.90 -14.54
C VAL A 110 -9.70 8.52 -15.67
N LYS A 111 -10.60 7.76 -16.26
CA LYS A 111 -11.48 8.26 -17.33
C LYS A 111 -12.38 9.40 -16.86
N GLU A 112 -12.94 9.28 -15.67
CA GLU A 112 -13.78 10.32 -15.08
C GLU A 112 -12.98 11.60 -14.81
N THR A 113 -11.79 11.48 -14.25
CA THR A 113 -10.93 12.62 -13.96
C THR A 113 -10.52 13.37 -15.23
N ILE A 114 -10.12 12.64 -16.26
CA ILE A 114 -9.80 13.23 -17.58
C ILE A 114 -11.04 13.88 -18.18
N GLY A 115 -12.19 13.21 -18.15
CA GLY A 115 -13.45 13.75 -18.68
C GLY A 115 -13.86 15.07 -18.02
N ARG A 116 -13.70 15.17 -16.71
CA ARG A 116 -13.98 16.43 -15.98
C ARG A 116 -13.02 17.56 -16.39
N SER A 117 -11.75 17.24 -16.62
CA SER A 117 -10.74 18.24 -17.02
C SER A 117 -11.00 18.81 -18.42
N TYR A 118 -11.58 18.00 -19.30
CA TYR A 118 -11.86 18.40 -20.68
C TYR A 118 -13.27 19.02 -20.89
N ARG A 119 -14.12 18.98 -19.89
CA ARG A 119 -15.52 19.49 -19.97
C ARG A 119 -15.65 20.95 -19.54
N LYS A 120 -14.59 21.67 -19.46
CA LYS A 120 -14.63 23.11 -19.11
C LYS A 120 -15.18 23.93 -20.27
#